data_ee03042587b8d5f0249119cc7e6bf7e6
#
_entry.id   ee03042587b8d5f0249119cc7e6bf7e6
#
_cell.length_a   1.000
_cell.length_b   1.000
_cell.length_c   1.000
_cell.angle_alpha   90.00
_cell.angle_beta   90.00
_cell.angle_gamma   90.00
#
_symmetry.space_group_name_H-M   'P 1'
#
loop_
_entity.id
_entity.type
_entity.pdbx_description
1 polymer ?
#
loop_
_entity_poly.entity_id
_entity_poly.type
_entity_poly.pdbx_seq_one_letter_code
_entity_poly.pdbx_strand_id
1 'polypeptide(L)'
;MALHIGTSGWSYPTWKPGFYPDKLPAKRFLEYYSTQLNSVELNLTFRRFANASSQQNWIAATTPGFKFAAKIHQMITHFRRLKDCETPLRNFLQSLDLLREAGKLGPILIQTPPNLKADLALIADFVGLLPTAYQFAFEFRHDSWFTDAVFDVLKKKNAALCWAESEKMEAPHVSTADFLYYRFRQPEYSKAQLKKLTEEFMAQKEVFAFFKHEDTPEGAQNAVTIARAAGIEAKPFEMPAKKGKK
;
A
#
# COMPACT_ATOMS: atom_id res chain seq x y z
N MET A 1 -6.20 -3.01 -17.81
CA MET A 1 -5.51 -3.45 -16.60
C MET A 1 -4.75 -2.26 -15.99
N ALA A 2 -4.84 -2.03 -14.68
CA ALA A 2 -4.07 -1.02 -13.98
C ALA A 2 -3.22 -1.70 -12.89
N LEU A 3 -1.88 -1.59 -12.99
CA LEU A 3 -0.95 -2.08 -11.98
C LEU A 3 -0.34 -0.91 -11.22
N HIS A 4 -0.56 -0.88 -9.90
CA HIS A 4 0.04 0.04 -8.96
C HIS A 4 1.02 -0.74 -8.09
N ILE A 5 2.32 -0.59 -8.36
CA ILE A 5 3.36 -1.36 -7.69
C ILE A 5 4.36 -0.46 -6.98
N GLY A 6 4.78 -0.88 -5.80
CA GLY A 6 5.71 -0.13 -4.98
C GLY A 6 6.14 -0.87 -3.73
N THR A 7 6.42 -0.11 -2.69
CA THR A 7 6.92 -0.60 -1.40
C THR A 7 6.13 -0.02 -0.22
N SER A 8 6.24 -0.65 0.94
CA SER A 8 5.74 -0.11 2.21
C SER A 8 6.68 0.98 2.73
N GLY A 9 6.45 2.22 2.28
CA GLY A 9 7.34 3.36 2.53
C GLY A 9 8.41 3.54 1.45
N TRP A 10 9.12 4.68 1.52
CA TRP A 10 10.17 5.05 0.54
C TRP A 10 11.38 5.73 1.19
N SER A 11 11.30 6.17 2.44
CA SER A 11 12.30 7.05 3.04
C SER A 11 13.37 6.27 3.80
N TYR A 12 14.10 5.41 3.08
CA TYR A 12 15.11 4.53 3.64
C TYR A 12 16.50 4.86 3.07
N PRO A 13 17.38 5.55 3.83
CA PRO A 13 18.74 5.86 3.40
C PRO A 13 19.58 4.62 3.08
N THR A 14 19.28 3.49 3.70
CA THR A 14 19.92 2.18 3.48
C THR A 14 19.71 1.63 2.07
N TRP A 15 18.74 2.16 1.31
CA TRP A 15 18.56 1.77 -0.09
C TRP A 15 19.59 2.36 -1.05
N LYS A 16 20.55 3.11 -0.55
CA LYS A 16 21.71 3.55 -1.34
C LYS A 16 22.85 2.51 -1.29
N PRO A 17 23.58 2.33 -2.39
CA PRO A 17 23.35 2.85 -3.73
C PRO A 17 22.39 1.98 -4.56
N GLY A 18 21.84 0.91 -3.98
CA GLY A 18 21.12 -0.15 -4.68
C GLY A 18 19.84 0.29 -5.39
N PHE A 19 19.09 1.25 -4.82
CA PHE A 19 17.89 1.82 -5.44
C PHE A 19 18.04 3.34 -5.64
N TYR A 20 18.39 4.08 -4.60
CA TYR A 20 18.66 5.51 -4.72
C TYR A 20 20.08 5.79 -5.19
N PRO A 21 20.28 6.77 -6.08
CA PRO A 21 21.62 7.25 -6.39
C PRO A 21 22.38 7.65 -5.12
N ASP A 22 23.68 7.32 -5.04
CA ASP A 22 24.49 7.51 -3.84
C ASP A 22 24.44 8.94 -3.27
N LYS A 23 24.52 9.96 -4.15
CA LYS A 23 24.50 11.39 -3.79
C LYS A 23 23.12 12.02 -3.69
N LEU A 24 22.03 11.25 -3.80
CA LEU A 24 20.67 11.79 -3.74
C LEU A 24 20.34 12.23 -2.31
N PRO A 25 19.96 13.52 -2.07
CA PRO A 25 19.51 13.95 -0.76
C PRO A 25 18.20 13.29 -0.34
N ALA A 26 18.04 12.94 0.95
CA ALA A 26 16.85 12.26 1.46
C ALA A 26 15.53 13.00 1.17
N LYS A 27 15.55 14.34 1.17
CA LYS A 27 14.39 15.18 0.83
C LYS A 27 13.87 14.97 -0.60
N ARG A 28 14.67 14.38 -1.50
CA ARG A 28 14.31 14.08 -2.89
C ARG A 28 14.02 12.59 -3.14
N PHE A 29 14.01 11.76 -2.09
CA PHE A 29 13.76 10.33 -2.24
C PHE A 29 12.42 10.04 -2.89
N LEU A 30 11.33 10.70 -2.45
CA LEU A 30 10.00 10.48 -3.03
C LEU A 30 9.93 10.91 -4.50
N GLU A 31 10.59 12.02 -4.85
CA GLU A 31 10.67 12.51 -6.22
C GLU A 31 11.34 11.46 -7.13
N TYR A 32 12.51 10.96 -6.74
CA TYR A 32 13.19 9.87 -7.48
C TYR A 32 12.35 8.60 -7.49
N TYR A 33 11.83 8.17 -6.33
CA TYR A 33 11.01 6.98 -6.18
C TYR A 33 9.85 6.96 -7.18
N SER A 34 9.14 8.09 -7.31
CA SER A 34 7.99 8.21 -8.21
C SER A 34 8.34 8.17 -9.71
N THR A 35 9.63 8.31 -10.06
CA THR A 35 10.11 8.07 -11.43
C THR A 35 10.36 6.60 -11.74
N GLN A 36 10.55 5.78 -10.70
CA GLN A 36 10.86 4.34 -10.84
C GLN A 36 9.62 3.46 -10.64
N LEU A 37 8.75 3.85 -9.72
CA LEU A 37 7.55 3.13 -9.30
C LEU A 37 6.34 4.07 -9.31
N ASN A 38 5.14 3.52 -9.39
CA ASN A 38 3.91 4.32 -9.55
C ASN A 38 2.97 4.29 -8.34
N SER A 39 3.38 3.63 -7.25
CA SER A 39 2.60 3.60 -6.01
C SER A 39 3.49 3.42 -4.78
N VAL A 40 2.97 3.79 -3.60
CA VAL A 40 3.60 3.54 -2.30
C VAL A 40 2.55 3.34 -1.22
N GLU A 41 2.83 2.48 -0.24
CA GLU A 41 1.98 2.29 0.94
C GLU A 41 2.46 3.19 2.09
N LEU A 42 1.59 4.06 2.60
CA LEU A 42 1.84 4.98 3.71
C LEU A 42 1.65 4.27 5.05
N ASN A 43 2.72 3.80 5.67
CA ASN A 43 2.67 3.20 7.01
C ASN A 43 2.61 4.23 8.14
N LEU A 44 3.08 5.45 7.90
CA LEU A 44 3.06 6.51 8.92
C LEU A 44 1.63 6.86 9.39
N THR A 45 0.63 6.71 8.52
CA THR A 45 -0.78 6.98 8.82
C THR A 45 -1.37 6.03 9.87
N PHE A 46 -0.72 4.91 10.11
CA PHE A 46 -1.06 4.01 11.21
C PHE A 46 -0.86 4.63 12.60
N ARG A 47 0.14 5.52 12.76
CA ARG A 47 0.49 6.15 14.05
C ARG A 47 0.04 7.59 14.19
N ARG A 48 -0.12 8.32 13.06
CA ARG A 48 -0.51 9.73 13.04
C ARG A 48 -1.26 10.07 11.78
N PHE A 49 -2.22 10.98 11.86
CA PHE A 49 -2.93 11.48 10.68
C PHE A 49 -1.98 12.25 9.75
N ALA A 50 -2.23 12.15 8.46
CA ALA A 50 -1.51 12.95 7.47
C ALA A 50 -1.95 14.42 7.59
N ASN A 51 -0.98 15.32 7.80
CA ASN A 51 -1.28 16.75 7.81
C ASN A 51 -1.26 17.31 6.38
N ALA A 52 -1.89 18.48 6.18
CA ALA A 52 -2.02 19.12 4.88
C ALA A 52 -0.66 19.38 4.20
N SER A 53 0.32 19.90 4.94
CA SER A 53 1.66 20.19 4.40
C SER A 53 2.36 18.93 3.88
N SER A 54 2.27 17.81 4.62
CA SER A 54 2.84 16.54 4.15
C SER A 54 2.17 16.06 2.88
N GLN A 55 0.83 16.12 2.79
CA GLN A 55 0.10 15.71 1.59
C GLN A 55 0.46 16.57 0.38
N GLN A 56 0.52 17.92 0.55
CA GLN A 56 0.93 18.84 -0.51
C GLN A 56 2.34 18.51 -1.03
N ASN A 57 3.29 18.23 -0.12
CA ASN A 57 4.64 17.83 -0.50
C ASN A 57 4.65 16.50 -1.26
N TRP A 58 3.86 15.51 -0.84
CA TRP A 58 3.76 14.22 -1.54
C TRP A 58 3.14 14.37 -2.92
N ILE A 59 2.09 15.19 -3.04
CA ILE A 59 1.43 15.48 -4.33
C ILE A 59 2.43 16.13 -5.29
N ALA A 60 3.16 17.15 -4.82
CA ALA A 60 4.12 17.88 -5.62
C ALA A 60 5.36 17.04 -6.01
N ALA A 61 5.79 16.13 -5.13
CA ALA A 61 6.98 15.30 -5.35
C ALA A 61 6.73 14.07 -6.23
N THR A 62 5.48 13.79 -6.64
CA THR A 62 5.17 12.56 -7.36
C THR A 62 4.62 12.80 -8.75
N THR A 63 4.96 11.90 -9.66
CA THR A 63 4.54 11.96 -11.07
C THR A 63 3.00 11.87 -11.22
N PRO A 64 2.41 12.34 -12.33
CA PRO A 64 1.00 12.11 -12.64
C PRO A 64 0.65 10.62 -12.63
N GLY A 65 -0.52 10.29 -12.08
CA GLY A 65 -1.00 8.91 -11.94
C GLY A 65 -0.41 8.12 -10.77
N PHE A 66 0.53 8.68 -10.00
CA PHE A 66 1.08 8.06 -8.80
C PHE A 66 0.00 7.88 -7.72
N LYS A 67 -0.03 6.70 -7.07
CA LYS A 67 -1.02 6.37 -6.03
C LYS A 67 -0.37 6.15 -4.66
N PHE A 68 -1.04 6.63 -3.62
CA PHE A 68 -0.71 6.39 -2.21
C PHE A 68 -1.77 5.49 -1.60
N ALA A 69 -1.43 4.24 -1.30
CA ALA A 69 -2.25 3.43 -0.41
C ALA A 69 -1.99 3.88 1.04
N ALA A 70 -3.02 3.95 1.88
CA ALA A 70 -2.87 4.44 3.25
C ALA A 70 -3.24 3.37 4.26
N LYS A 71 -2.34 3.06 5.21
CA LYS A 71 -2.68 2.15 6.31
C LYS A 71 -3.53 2.88 7.33
N ILE A 72 -4.71 2.31 7.64
CA ILE A 72 -5.65 2.91 8.59
C ILE A 72 -5.02 3.10 9.98
N HIS A 73 -5.46 4.11 10.72
CA HIS A 73 -4.90 4.46 12.01
C HIS A 73 -5.14 3.38 13.08
N GLN A 74 -4.12 3.10 13.91
CA GLN A 74 -4.15 2.06 14.95
C GLN A 74 -5.29 2.20 15.96
N MET A 75 -5.80 3.41 16.17
CA MET A 75 -6.96 3.67 17.02
C MET A 75 -8.17 2.82 16.59
N ILE A 76 -8.38 2.65 15.29
CA ILE A 76 -9.50 1.91 14.71
C ILE A 76 -9.29 0.40 14.89
N THR A 77 -8.15 -0.11 14.45
CA THR A 77 -7.91 -1.55 14.36
C THR A 77 -7.37 -2.18 15.64
N HIS A 78 -6.44 -1.50 16.34
CA HIS A 78 -5.72 -2.06 17.49
C HIS A 78 -6.33 -1.64 18.83
N PHE A 79 -6.70 -0.38 19.01
CA PHE A 79 -7.24 0.09 20.29
C PHE A 79 -8.75 -0.16 20.37
N ARG A 80 -9.52 0.28 19.38
CA ARG A 80 -10.97 0.07 19.34
C ARG A 80 -11.38 -1.31 18.80
N ARG A 81 -10.45 -2.00 18.13
CA ARG A 81 -10.67 -3.36 17.61
C ARG A 81 -11.94 -3.43 16.75
N LEU A 82 -12.11 -2.44 15.88
CA LEU A 82 -13.22 -2.22 14.95
C LEU A 82 -14.57 -1.85 15.62
N LYS A 83 -14.64 -1.61 16.93
CA LYS A 83 -15.84 -1.19 17.66
C LYS A 83 -15.95 0.34 17.73
N ASP A 84 -17.16 0.87 17.61
CA ASP A 84 -17.46 2.30 17.78
C ASP A 84 -16.54 3.21 16.94
N CYS A 85 -16.32 2.85 15.67
CA CYS A 85 -15.30 3.47 14.83
C CYS A 85 -15.83 4.58 13.90
N GLU A 86 -17.10 4.96 13.96
CA GLU A 86 -17.68 5.97 13.05
C GLU A 86 -16.92 7.30 13.07
N THR A 87 -16.74 7.92 14.23
CA THR A 87 -16.00 9.18 14.36
C THR A 87 -14.50 9.04 14.05
N PRO A 88 -13.77 8.06 14.61
CA PRO A 88 -12.36 7.83 14.24
C PRO A 88 -12.15 7.58 12.74
N LEU A 89 -13.05 6.82 12.09
CA LEU A 89 -12.99 6.54 10.65
C LEU A 89 -13.19 7.82 9.85
N ARG A 90 -14.24 8.60 10.15
CA ARG A 90 -14.50 9.88 9.49
C ARG A 90 -13.29 10.82 9.59
N ASN A 91 -12.73 11.00 10.79
CA ASN A 91 -11.58 11.87 11.00
C ASN A 91 -10.33 11.38 10.24
N PHE A 92 -10.12 10.07 10.19
CA PHE A 92 -9.04 9.48 9.41
C PHE A 92 -9.23 9.75 7.91
N LEU A 93 -10.42 9.51 7.36
CA LEU A 93 -10.71 9.75 5.94
C LEU A 93 -10.54 11.21 5.56
N GLN A 94 -11.05 12.14 6.38
CA GLN A 94 -10.85 13.59 6.18
C GLN A 94 -9.36 13.97 6.18
N SER A 95 -8.53 13.30 6.98
CA SER A 95 -7.09 13.55 6.99
C SER A 95 -6.37 13.13 5.70
N LEU A 96 -7.07 12.55 4.72
CA LEU A 96 -6.54 12.13 3.41
C LEU A 96 -7.20 12.89 2.24
N ASP A 97 -8.03 13.90 2.52
CA ASP A 97 -8.83 14.58 1.49
C ASP A 97 -7.98 15.20 0.38
N LEU A 98 -6.84 15.82 0.69
CA LEU A 98 -5.98 16.41 -0.35
C LEU A 98 -5.43 15.35 -1.32
N LEU A 99 -5.04 14.17 -0.84
CA LEU A 99 -4.63 13.06 -1.71
C LEU A 99 -5.79 12.57 -2.57
N ARG A 100 -7.00 12.50 -2.00
CA ARG A 100 -8.21 12.09 -2.71
C ARG A 100 -8.59 13.09 -3.79
N GLU A 101 -8.62 14.38 -3.48
CA GLU A 101 -8.93 15.47 -4.40
C GLU A 101 -7.92 15.59 -5.54
N ALA A 102 -6.63 15.33 -5.25
CA ALA A 102 -5.58 15.24 -6.26
C ALA A 102 -5.64 13.97 -7.12
N GLY A 103 -6.60 13.07 -6.88
CA GLY A 103 -6.70 11.78 -7.57
C GLY A 103 -5.54 10.81 -7.28
N LYS A 104 -4.80 11.06 -6.18
CA LYS A 104 -3.62 10.26 -5.81
C LYS A 104 -3.87 9.28 -4.66
N LEU A 105 -5.04 9.29 -4.02
CA LEU A 105 -5.39 8.28 -3.01
C LEU A 105 -5.68 6.94 -3.70
N GLY A 106 -5.01 5.90 -3.26
CA GLY A 106 -5.29 4.49 -3.53
C GLY A 106 -6.09 3.86 -2.39
N PRO A 107 -6.11 2.51 -2.29
CA PRO A 107 -6.86 1.82 -1.26
C PRO A 107 -6.38 2.13 0.17
N ILE A 108 -7.31 2.02 1.12
CA ILE A 108 -7.03 2.10 2.54
C ILE A 108 -6.88 0.68 3.09
N LEU A 109 -5.68 0.36 3.59
CA LEU A 109 -5.36 -0.92 4.19
C LEU A 109 -5.84 -0.97 5.65
N ILE A 110 -6.73 -1.90 5.95
CA ILE A 110 -7.26 -2.20 7.28
C ILE A 110 -6.60 -3.49 7.77
N GLN A 111 -5.49 -3.35 8.54
CA GLN A 111 -4.81 -4.50 9.11
C GLN A 111 -5.29 -4.74 10.54
N THR A 112 -5.86 -5.93 10.81
CA THR A 112 -6.28 -6.32 12.16
C THR A 112 -5.10 -6.78 13.01
N PRO A 113 -5.15 -6.65 14.35
CA PRO A 113 -4.13 -7.21 15.22
C PRO A 113 -4.21 -8.75 15.25
N PRO A 114 -3.07 -9.45 15.49
CA PRO A 114 -2.99 -10.91 15.41
C PRO A 114 -3.84 -11.64 16.47
N ASN A 115 -4.21 -10.97 17.53
CA ASN A 115 -5.06 -11.52 18.61
C ASN A 115 -6.54 -11.15 18.47
N LEU A 116 -6.97 -10.59 17.33
CA LEU A 116 -8.37 -10.34 17.04
C LEU A 116 -8.92 -11.51 16.23
N LYS A 117 -9.68 -12.38 16.90
CA LYS A 117 -10.39 -13.49 16.25
C LYS A 117 -11.62 -12.98 15.50
N ALA A 118 -12.06 -13.76 14.53
CA ALA A 118 -13.25 -13.46 13.75
C ALA A 118 -14.50 -13.31 14.63
N ASP A 119 -15.25 -12.28 14.30
CA ASP A 119 -16.60 -12.02 14.77
C ASP A 119 -17.37 -11.47 13.56
N LEU A 120 -18.34 -12.25 13.06
CA LEU A 120 -19.06 -11.92 11.84
C LEU A 120 -19.94 -10.68 12.00
N ALA A 121 -20.55 -10.48 13.16
CA ALA A 121 -21.36 -9.30 13.44
C ALA A 121 -20.45 -8.03 13.47
N LEU A 122 -19.33 -8.12 14.17
CA LEU A 122 -18.37 -7.02 14.26
C LEU A 122 -17.87 -6.58 12.88
N ILE A 123 -17.49 -7.55 12.02
CA ILE A 123 -16.95 -7.18 10.69
C ILE A 123 -18.07 -6.63 9.79
N ALA A 124 -19.28 -7.17 9.87
CA ALA A 124 -20.42 -6.66 9.11
C ALA A 124 -20.77 -5.22 9.49
N ASP A 125 -20.83 -4.93 10.79
CA ASP A 125 -21.08 -3.59 11.31
C ASP A 125 -19.98 -2.60 10.89
N PHE A 126 -18.71 -2.98 11.05
CA PHE A 126 -17.60 -2.12 10.67
C PHE A 126 -17.55 -1.86 9.15
N VAL A 127 -17.75 -2.89 8.32
CA VAL A 127 -17.79 -2.78 6.86
C VAL A 127 -18.99 -1.92 6.43
N GLY A 128 -20.09 -1.97 7.16
CA GLY A 128 -21.26 -1.09 6.97
C GLY A 128 -20.92 0.40 7.06
N LEU A 129 -19.98 0.79 7.93
CA LEU A 129 -19.53 2.19 8.11
C LEU A 129 -18.67 2.71 6.95
N LEU A 130 -18.07 1.82 6.13
CA LEU A 130 -17.11 2.22 5.11
C LEU A 130 -17.82 2.96 3.95
N PRO A 131 -17.41 4.21 3.58
CA PRO A 131 -18.01 4.91 2.45
C PRO A 131 -17.63 4.30 1.11
N THR A 132 -18.54 4.25 0.16
CA THR A 132 -18.32 3.68 -1.18
C THR A 132 -17.38 4.51 -2.07
N ALA A 133 -17.09 5.75 -1.69
CA ALA A 133 -16.18 6.64 -2.40
C ALA A 133 -14.69 6.28 -2.22
N TYR A 134 -14.38 5.27 -1.42
CA TYR A 134 -13.01 4.82 -1.13
C TYR A 134 -12.87 3.33 -1.43
N GLN A 135 -11.69 2.91 -1.83
CA GLN A 135 -11.31 1.50 -1.91
C GLN A 135 -10.72 1.05 -0.57
N PHE A 136 -11.11 -0.14 -0.10
CA PHE A 136 -10.61 -0.72 1.16
C PHE A 136 -10.05 -2.11 0.94
N ALA A 137 -8.93 -2.41 1.61
CA ALA A 137 -8.34 -3.75 1.63
C ALA A 137 -8.19 -4.23 3.08
N PHE A 138 -8.56 -5.48 3.36
CA PHE A 138 -8.47 -6.08 4.70
C PHE A 138 -7.32 -7.08 4.77
N GLU A 139 -6.35 -6.82 5.63
CA GLU A 139 -5.32 -7.78 6.00
C GLU A 139 -5.66 -8.37 7.36
N PHE A 140 -6.19 -9.57 7.36
CA PHE A 140 -6.44 -10.32 8.59
C PHE A 140 -5.15 -10.98 9.08
N ARG A 141 -4.93 -10.98 10.40
CA ARG A 141 -3.72 -11.50 11.06
C ARG A 141 -4.04 -12.66 11.99
N HIS A 142 -5.23 -13.27 11.83
CA HIS A 142 -5.69 -14.48 12.51
C HIS A 142 -6.48 -15.34 11.52
N ASP A 143 -6.24 -16.64 11.48
CA ASP A 143 -6.81 -17.60 10.52
C ASP A 143 -8.33 -17.73 10.60
N SER A 144 -8.89 -17.51 11.79
CA SER A 144 -10.35 -17.60 11.96
C SER A 144 -11.16 -16.63 11.07
N TRP A 145 -10.52 -15.63 10.49
CA TRP A 145 -11.15 -14.69 9.55
C TRP A 145 -11.33 -15.27 8.13
N PHE A 146 -10.64 -16.36 7.80
CA PHE A 146 -10.68 -16.92 6.45
C PHE A 146 -11.86 -17.89 6.29
N THR A 147 -13.06 -17.35 6.23
CA THR A 147 -14.32 -18.07 6.04
C THR A 147 -15.16 -17.45 4.94
N ASP A 148 -15.97 -18.26 4.26
CA ASP A 148 -16.86 -17.76 3.20
C ASP A 148 -17.80 -16.66 3.70
N ALA A 149 -18.32 -16.77 4.93
CA ALA A 149 -19.18 -15.76 5.52
C ALA A 149 -18.49 -14.37 5.63
N VAL A 150 -17.21 -14.34 6.02
CA VAL A 150 -16.42 -13.11 6.05
C VAL A 150 -16.13 -12.61 4.63
N PHE A 151 -15.77 -13.49 3.71
CA PHE A 151 -15.53 -13.11 2.31
C PHE A 151 -16.77 -12.52 1.65
N ASP A 152 -17.97 -13.03 1.97
CA ASP A 152 -19.23 -12.51 1.45
C ASP A 152 -19.54 -11.10 2.00
N VAL A 153 -19.19 -10.80 3.26
CA VAL A 153 -19.26 -9.44 3.81
C VAL A 153 -18.36 -8.49 3.02
N LEU A 154 -17.11 -8.89 2.74
CA LEU A 154 -16.19 -8.08 1.95
C LEU A 154 -16.67 -7.88 0.50
N LYS A 155 -17.14 -8.94 -0.17
CA LYS A 155 -17.67 -8.88 -1.55
C LYS A 155 -18.85 -7.90 -1.67
N LYS A 156 -19.79 -7.92 -0.74
CA LYS A 156 -20.96 -7.00 -0.74
C LYS A 156 -20.53 -5.53 -0.73
N LYS A 157 -19.35 -5.22 -0.18
CA LYS A 157 -18.81 -3.86 -0.08
C LYS A 157 -17.77 -3.54 -1.16
N ASN A 158 -17.40 -4.50 -2.01
CA ASN A 158 -16.27 -4.40 -2.93
C ASN A 158 -14.96 -4.07 -2.19
N ALA A 159 -14.75 -4.68 -1.01
CA ALA A 159 -13.54 -4.54 -0.22
C ALA A 159 -12.60 -5.73 -0.48
N ALA A 160 -11.34 -5.47 -0.79
CA ALA A 160 -10.39 -6.52 -1.14
C ALA A 160 -9.92 -7.29 0.10
N LEU A 161 -9.88 -8.61 0.03
CA LEU A 161 -9.01 -9.40 0.91
C LEU A 161 -7.57 -9.16 0.49
N CYS A 162 -6.74 -8.68 1.42
CA CYS A 162 -5.31 -8.51 1.16
C CYS A 162 -4.62 -9.89 1.12
N TRP A 163 -3.99 -10.21 0.00
CA TRP A 163 -3.15 -11.40 -0.14
C TRP A 163 -1.78 -11.08 0.45
N ALA A 164 -1.65 -11.30 1.74
CA ALA A 164 -0.44 -10.99 2.49
C ALA A 164 0.36 -12.25 2.77
N GLU A 165 1.61 -12.22 2.35
CA GLU A 165 2.58 -13.23 2.76
C GLU A 165 2.97 -13.05 4.22
N SER A 166 3.17 -14.12 4.94
CA SER A 166 3.61 -14.13 6.33
C SER A 166 4.26 -15.48 6.66
N GLU A 167 5.29 -15.48 7.48
CA GLU A 167 5.92 -16.72 7.98
C GLU A 167 4.98 -17.62 8.79
N LYS A 168 3.96 -17.01 9.42
CA LYS A 168 3.06 -17.70 10.35
C LYS A 168 1.72 -18.08 9.73
N MET A 169 1.31 -17.39 8.69
CA MET A 169 -0.02 -17.52 8.12
C MET A 169 -0.02 -16.93 6.71
N GLU A 170 -0.45 -17.68 5.75
CA GLU A 170 -0.68 -17.23 4.38
C GLU A 170 -2.16 -16.93 4.18
N ALA A 171 -2.47 -15.75 3.63
CA ALA A 171 -3.83 -15.40 3.29
C ALA A 171 -4.28 -16.19 2.06
N PRO A 172 -5.50 -16.76 2.05
CA PRO A 172 -6.01 -17.43 0.87
C PRO A 172 -6.19 -16.46 -0.30
N HIS A 173 -5.89 -16.90 -1.51
CA HIS A 173 -6.04 -16.12 -2.74
C HIS A 173 -7.52 -16.09 -3.18
N VAL A 174 -8.36 -15.41 -2.41
CA VAL A 174 -9.79 -15.21 -2.69
C VAL A 174 -10.02 -13.76 -3.11
N SER A 175 -10.57 -13.58 -4.32
CA SER A 175 -10.98 -12.25 -4.80
C SER A 175 -12.32 -11.86 -4.17
N THR A 176 -12.32 -10.76 -3.42
CA THR A 176 -13.51 -10.21 -2.77
C THR A 176 -13.89 -8.81 -3.29
N ALA A 177 -13.07 -8.25 -4.20
CA ALA A 177 -13.30 -6.96 -4.83
C ALA A 177 -12.91 -7.02 -6.33
N ASP A 178 -13.21 -5.96 -7.06
CA ASP A 178 -12.82 -5.79 -8.45
C ASP A 178 -11.37 -5.29 -8.61
N PHE A 179 -10.62 -5.21 -7.53
CA PHE A 179 -9.18 -4.97 -7.48
C PHE A 179 -8.50 -5.94 -6.49
N LEU A 180 -7.21 -6.17 -6.69
CA LEU A 180 -6.36 -7.00 -5.84
C LEU A 180 -5.44 -6.11 -4.99
N TYR A 181 -5.26 -6.46 -3.72
CA TYR A 181 -4.27 -5.86 -2.84
C TYR A 181 -3.29 -6.92 -2.35
N TYR A 182 -2.01 -6.79 -2.72
CA TYR A 182 -0.96 -7.76 -2.41
C TYR A 182 0.13 -7.16 -1.53
N ARG A 183 0.61 -7.89 -0.52
CA ARG A 183 1.73 -7.49 0.33
C ARG A 183 2.78 -8.59 0.38
N PHE A 184 3.91 -8.32 -0.24
CA PHE A 184 5.07 -9.19 -0.31
C PHE A 184 5.90 -9.12 0.98
N ARG A 185 6.29 -10.28 1.53
CA ARG A 185 7.03 -10.36 2.79
C ARG A 185 8.09 -11.46 2.81
N GLN A 186 8.24 -12.24 1.72
CA GLN A 186 9.33 -13.22 1.65
C GLN A 186 10.67 -12.50 1.61
N PRO A 187 11.72 -13.05 2.25
CA PRO A 187 13.04 -12.41 2.27
C PRO A 187 13.66 -12.32 0.87
N GLU A 188 13.38 -13.28 0.00
CA GLU A 188 13.93 -13.35 -1.36
C GLU A 188 12.87 -13.80 -2.37
N TYR A 189 13.00 -13.31 -3.61
CA TYR A 189 12.18 -13.72 -4.74
C TYR A 189 13.08 -14.08 -5.92
N SER A 190 12.94 -15.28 -6.46
CA SER A 190 13.58 -15.67 -7.69
C SER A 190 12.98 -14.95 -8.91
N LYS A 191 13.74 -14.84 -9.98
CA LYS A 191 13.25 -14.25 -11.25
C LYS A 191 12.02 -14.98 -11.78
N ALA A 192 11.94 -16.31 -11.59
CA ALA A 192 10.79 -17.11 -12.00
C ALA A 192 9.53 -16.75 -11.20
N GLN A 193 9.65 -16.56 -9.89
CA GLN A 193 8.53 -16.11 -9.04
C GLN A 193 8.05 -14.72 -9.44
N LEU A 194 8.96 -13.75 -9.62
CA LEU A 194 8.59 -12.40 -10.05
C LEU A 194 7.90 -12.40 -11.43
N LYS A 195 8.35 -13.24 -12.36
CA LYS A 195 7.69 -13.42 -13.66
C LYS A 195 6.27 -13.96 -13.51
N LYS A 196 6.09 -15.04 -12.74
CA LYS A 196 4.76 -15.64 -12.47
C LYS A 196 3.81 -14.63 -11.84
N LEU A 197 4.29 -13.88 -10.83
CA LEU A 197 3.50 -12.81 -10.19
C LEU A 197 3.12 -11.71 -11.18
N THR A 198 4.03 -11.33 -12.08
CA THR A 198 3.71 -10.34 -13.13
C THR A 198 2.60 -10.84 -14.03
N GLU A 199 2.66 -12.09 -14.49
CA GLU A 199 1.64 -12.72 -15.34
C GLU A 199 0.28 -12.79 -14.61
N GLU A 200 0.28 -13.15 -13.32
CA GLU A 200 -0.91 -13.17 -12.48
C GLU A 200 -1.55 -11.78 -12.34
N PHE A 201 -0.74 -10.76 -12.09
CA PHE A 201 -1.21 -9.37 -11.97
C PHE A 201 -1.76 -8.83 -13.28
N MET A 202 -1.11 -9.15 -14.41
CA MET A 202 -1.55 -8.73 -15.74
C MET A 202 -2.90 -9.32 -16.13
N ALA A 203 -3.33 -10.42 -15.51
CA ALA A 203 -4.64 -11.03 -15.71
C ALA A 203 -5.77 -10.34 -14.90
N GLN A 204 -5.43 -9.44 -13.97
CA GLN A 204 -6.40 -8.74 -13.12
C GLN A 204 -6.84 -7.40 -13.74
N LYS A 205 -7.99 -6.87 -13.30
CA LYS A 205 -8.49 -5.56 -13.73
C LYS A 205 -7.66 -4.42 -13.13
N GLU A 206 -7.41 -4.47 -11.83
CA GLU A 206 -6.60 -3.51 -11.09
C GLU A 206 -5.87 -4.20 -9.95
N VAL A 207 -4.59 -3.85 -9.75
CA VAL A 207 -3.73 -4.44 -8.70
C VAL A 207 -2.98 -3.34 -7.96
N PHE A 208 -2.96 -3.44 -6.63
CA PHE A 208 -2.07 -2.70 -5.74
C PHE A 208 -1.13 -3.69 -5.05
N ALA A 209 0.17 -3.60 -5.29
CA ALA A 209 1.15 -4.58 -4.82
C ALA A 209 2.35 -3.89 -4.16
N PHE A 210 2.66 -4.28 -2.91
CA PHE A 210 3.66 -3.60 -2.10
C PHE A 210 4.66 -4.57 -1.47
N PHE A 211 5.94 -4.37 -1.73
CA PHE A 211 7.04 -5.07 -1.07
C PHE A 211 7.36 -4.43 0.28
N LYS A 212 7.54 -5.26 1.31
CA LYS A 212 7.96 -4.83 2.63
C LYS A 212 9.40 -5.29 2.90
N HIS A 213 10.39 -4.45 2.61
CA HIS A 213 11.79 -4.65 3.01
C HIS A 213 12.36 -3.26 3.32
N GLU A 214 12.40 -2.90 4.61
CA GLU A 214 12.75 -1.56 5.06
C GLU A 214 14.27 -1.39 5.15
N ASP A 215 15.00 -2.47 5.48
CA ASP A 215 16.43 -2.43 5.77
C ASP A 215 17.31 -2.44 4.52
N THR A 216 16.81 -3.02 3.43
CA THR A 216 17.56 -3.29 2.20
C THR A 216 16.80 -2.89 0.95
N PRO A 217 17.48 -2.63 -0.21
CA PRO A 217 16.84 -2.15 -1.43
C PRO A 217 16.11 -3.24 -2.24
N GLU A 218 16.24 -4.52 -1.89
CA GLU A 218 15.75 -5.66 -2.68
C GLU A 218 14.26 -5.56 -2.94
N GLY A 219 13.46 -5.13 -1.94
CA GLY A 219 12.02 -4.95 -2.13
C GLY A 219 11.71 -3.92 -3.21
N ALA A 220 12.43 -2.79 -3.23
CA ALA A 220 12.27 -1.77 -4.26
C ALA A 220 12.76 -2.26 -5.64
N GLN A 221 13.85 -3.03 -5.70
CA GLN A 221 14.40 -3.61 -6.93
C GLN A 221 13.43 -4.66 -7.52
N ASN A 222 12.84 -5.51 -6.67
CA ASN A 222 11.82 -6.48 -7.08
C ASN A 222 10.57 -5.77 -7.63
N ALA A 223 10.11 -4.71 -6.96
CA ALA A 223 9.02 -3.89 -7.44
C ALA A 223 9.32 -3.28 -8.83
N VAL A 224 10.53 -2.75 -9.02
CA VAL A 224 11.00 -2.25 -10.33
C VAL A 224 11.02 -3.37 -11.38
N THR A 225 11.48 -4.56 -11.03
CA THR A 225 11.50 -5.71 -11.95
C THR A 225 10.09 -6.04 -12.46
N ILE A 226 9.10 -6.15 -11.57
CA ILE A 226 7.70 -6.36 -11.94
C ILE A 226 7.17 -5.17 -12.76
N ALA A 227 7.45 -3.93 -12.34
CA ALA A 227 7.01 -2.74 -13.05
C ALA A 227 7.46 -2.74 -14.51
N ARG A 228 8.76 -3.00 -14.77
CA ARG A 228 9.31 -3.05 -16.13
C ARG A 228 8.73 -4.19 -16.95
N ALA A 229 8.58 -5.38 -16.35
CA ALA A 229 7.98 -6.54 -17.03
C ALA A 229 6.50 -6.28 -17.39
N ALA A 230 5.80 -5.42 -16.63
CA ALA A 230 4.43 -4.99 -16.91
C ALA A 230 4.34 -3.74 -17.83
N GLY A 231 5.46 -3.25 -18.38
CA GLY A 231 5.48 -2.09 -19.28
C GLY A 231 5.41 -0.72 -18.59
N ILE A 232 5.62 -0.67 -17.27
CA ILE A 232 5.70 0.61 -16.53
C ILE A 232 7.14 1.11 -16.63
N GLU A 233 7.40 2.07 -17.51
CA GLU A 233 8.73 2.60 -17.76
C GLU A 233 9.19 3.62 -16.72
N ALA A 234 10.52 3.70 -16.50
CA ALA A 234 11.11 4.75 -15.69
C ALA A 234 10.90 6.12 -16.37
N LYS A 235 10.62 7.13 -15.53
CA LYS A 235 10.54 8.52 -15.99
C LYS A 235 11.89 9.21 -15.80
N PRO A 236 12.20 10.26 -16.59
CA PRO A 236 13.43 11.04 -16.41
C PRO A 236 13.52 11.63 -15.00
N PHE A 237 14.73 11.65 -14.44
CA PHE A 237 15.06 12.28 -13.18
C PHE A 237 16.36 13.08 -13.31
N GLU A 238 16.33 14.35 -12.94
CA GLU A 238 17.49 15.21 -12.95
C GLU A 238 18.13 15.28 -11.57
N MET A 239 19.39 14.85 -11.49
CA MET A 239 20.18 15.03 -10.28
C MET A 239 20.39 16.53 -10.00
N PRO A 240 20.35 16.97 -8.72
CA PRO A 240 20.66 18.35 -8.41
C PRO A 240 22.08 18.70 -8.86
N ALA A 241 22.21 19.81 -9.55
CA ALA A 241 23.53 20.33 -9.89
C ALA A 241 24.39 20.45 -8.64
N LYS A 242 25.67 20.07 -8.72
CA LYS A 242 26.62 20.34 -7.63
C LYS A 242 26.61 21.84 -7.39
N LYS A 243 26.17 22.31 -6.22
CA LYS A 243 26.47 23.66 -5.80
C LYS A 243 28.00 23.78 -5.76
N GLY A 244 28.56 24.49 -6.72
CA GLY A 244 29.98 24.84 -6.66
C GLY A 244 30.26 25.45 -5.30
N LYS A 245 31.26 24.94 -4.59
CA LYS A 245 31.78 25.63 -3.41
C LYS A 245 32.30 26.98 -3.88
N LYS A 246 31.59 28.05 -3.51
CA LYS A 246 32.18 29.40 -3.50
C LYS A 246 33.07 29.50 -2.29
#